data_93eb2f17f83269ee4799d9d639724ebf
#
_entry.id   93eb2f17f83269ee4799d9d639724ebf
#
_cell.length_a   1.000
_cell.length_b   1.000
_cell.length_c   1.000
_cell.angle_alpha   90.00
_cell.angle_beta   90.00
_cell.angle_gamma   90.00
#
_symmetry.space_group_name_H-M   'P 1'
#
loop_
_entity.id
_entity.type
_entity.pdbx_description
1 polymer ?
#
loop_
_entity_poly.entity_id
_entity_poly.type
_entity_poly.pdbx_seq_one_letter_code
_entity_poly.pdbx_strand_id
1 'polypeptide(L)'
;MKHSQSKYPSFLTFCAAAVITVGPVFAHASVLDIASNATVQPAATTTDRMIVKYKETGPVVPGASLMAGASKERLAIVQRSGQQFGLTMKALHTTANGAQILKFDKKMDVKDVAAIAKDLMERDTSIEYAEPDRIMHPLYTPNDPRYSEQWHYGDTTGGLRLPAAWDLATGSGVVVAVIDTGFRPHADLSGQFVQGYDFITDTTIANDGNGRDSDASDPGDAVVAGECGNGRPVQAQNSSWHGTHVAGTIAAKTNNGVGVAGVAFNAKVLPLRVLGKCGGYTSDIADAITWASGGAVSGVPANANKARVINMSLGGGGACDTTTQNAINGARSRGTVVIVAAGNDNVNVSGASPANCSGVIAIAATNKAGGRASYSNYGTMIDVAAPGGDTGGLILSTLNAGAGAPGADNYASYAGTSMATPHVAGVAALMLSKNSALTPDEIESKLKSTARAFPATCSSCGTGIVDALAAVKSVTGGTTPPPAGTTINEAESNNTTASANAVTVSGTVVNGNMGTTTDSDYFAVQLPAGKTLSATMTIGSSTADYDLYAYNAAGSQVALSENGAGVADSLSTANTGSTTTTRYVRVKFYSGGTGATSGAYALKLSW
;
A
#
# COMPACT_ATOMS: atom_id res chain seq x y z
N MET A 1 -11.67 -35.34 -71.19
CA MET A 1 -11.00 -35.07 -72.47
C MET A 1 -9.73 -34.30 -72.18
N LYS A 2 -8.65 -34.95 -72.44
CA LYS A 2 -7.39 -34.50 -73.05
C LYS A 2 -6.66 -33.34 -72.41
N HIS A 3 -5.54 -33.59 -71.73
CA HIS A 3 -4.17 -33.57 -72.19
C HIS A 3 -3.63 -32.14 -72.31
N SER A 4 -2.41 -31.74 -71.93
CA SER A 4 -1.13 -32.40 -71.90
C SER A 4 -0.14 -31.45 -71.23
N GLN A 5 0.65 -31.88 -70.25
CA GLN A 5 2.12 -32.07 -70.29
C GLN A 5 3.00 -30.92 -70.86
N SER A 6 3.94 -30.45 -70.04
CA SER A 6 5.36 -30.78 -70.03
C SER A 6 6.24 -29.64 -70.58
N LYS A 7 7.28 -29.14 -69.97
CA LYS A 7 8.65 -29.61 -69.81
C LYS A 7 9.59 -28.51 -69.35
N TYR A 8 10.46 -28.83 -68.46
CA TYR A 8 11.75 -28.15 -68.27
C TYR A 8 12.66 -28.38 -69.53
N PRO A 9 13.76 -27.64 -69.81
CA PRO A 9 14.95 -27.67 -68.97
C PRO A 9 15.90 -26.43 -68.97
N SER A 10 16.79 -26.41 -67.94
CA SER A 10 18.27 -26.32 -67.96
C SER A 10 19.03 -25.05 -68.34
N PHE A 11 19.88 -24.63 -67.39
CA PHE A 11 21.25 -24.13 -67.45
C PHE A 11 21.61 -22.95 -68.37
N LEU A 12 22.18 -21.91 -67.76
CA LEU A 12 23.57 -21.53 -68.08
C LEU A 12 24.11 -20.47 -67.09
N THR A 13 25.25 -20.80 -66.54
CA THR A 13 26.18 -20.00 -65.74
C THR A 13 26.85 -18.95 -66.63
N PHE A 14 26.99 -17.69 -66.16
CA PHE A 14 28.13 -16.84 -66.49
C PHE A 14 28.53 -15.86 -65.40
N CYS A 15 29.84 -15.66 -65.34
CA CYS A 15 30.64 -14.97 -64.32
C CYS A 15 30.51 -13.43 -64.27
N ALA A 16 30.71 -12.93 -63.11
CA ALA A 16 31.55 -11.80 -62.64
C ALA A 16 31.64 -10.51 -63.46
N ALA A 17 31.23 -9.41 -62.77
CA ALA A 17 32.04 -8.18 -62.78
C ALA A 17 31.68 -7.38 -61.49
N ALA A 18 32.63 -7.19 -60.59
CA ALA A 18 32.54 -6.34 -59.44
C ALA A 18 32.64 -4.88 -59.90
N VAL A 19 31.61 -4.08 -59.60
CA VAL A 19 31.70 -2.62 -59.62
C VAL A 19 31.57 -2.13 -58.17
N ILE A 20 32.69 -1.69 -57.63
CA ILE A 20 32.75 -1.00 -56.34
C ILE A 20 32.25 0.42 -56.54
N THR A 21 31.02 0.71 -56.13
CA THR A 21 30.56 2.08 -55.97
C THR A 21 30.71 2.45 -54.48
N VAL A 22 31.66 3.33 -54.21
CA VAL A 22 31.79 4.00 -52.90
C VAL A 22 30.63 4.97 -52.74
N GLY A 23 29.60 4.57 -51.98
CA GLY A 23 28.55 5.45 -51.50
C GLY A 23 28.97 6.13 -50.19
N PRO A 24 28.50 7.33 -49.88
CA PRO A 24 28.90 8.03 -48.68
C PRO A 24 28.42 7.26 -47.46
N VAL A 25 29.35 6.95 -46.57
CA VAL A 25 29.08 6.44 -45.20
C VAL A 25 28.43 7.55 -44.44
N PHE A 26 27.10 7.55 -44.33
CA PHE A 26 26.45 8.27 -43.26
C PHE A 26 26.77 7.55 -41.97
N ALA A 27 27.62 8.13 -41.15
CA ALA A 27 27.80 7.75 -39.77
C ALA A 27 26.44 7.89 -39.07
N HIS A 28 25.76 6.78 -38.89
CA HIS A 28 24.69 6.74 -37.91
C HIS A 28 25.36 6.94 -36.55
N ALA A 29 25.22 8.14 -35.99
CA ALA A 29 25.48 8.33 -34.59
C ALA A 29 24.59 7.32 -33.86
N SER A 30 25.23 6.31 -33.28
CA SER A 30 24.57 5.42 -32.34
C SER A 30 23.92 6.28 -31.27
N VAL A 31 22.59 6.33 -31.25
CA VAL A 31 21.83 6.82 -30.10
C VAL A 31 22.34 6.00 -28.93
N LEU A 32 23.13 6.64 -28.09
CA LEU A 32 23.65 6.06 -26.87
C LEU A 32 22.49 5.44 -26.10
N ASP A 33 22.65 4.18 -25.82
CA ASP A 33 21.80 3.35 -24.98
C ASP A 33 21.76 3.93 -23.56
N ILE A 34 20.91 4.94 -23.35
CA ILE A 34 20.65 5.56 -22.01
C ILE A 34 19.53 4.80 -21.28
N ALA A 35 19.09 3.66 -21.83
CA ALA A 35 17.87 2.99 -21.37
C ALA A 35 18.07 1.85 -20.38
N SER A 36 19.22 1.63 -19.76
CA SER A 36 19.37 0.42 -18.94
C SER A 36 19.61 0.59 -17.44
N ASN A 37 19.57 1.82 -16.87
CA ASN A 37 19.70 1.98 -15.42
C ASN A 37 19.04 3.26 -14.88
N ALA A 38 17.80 3.56 -15.25
CA ALA A 38 17.00 4.53 -14.53
C ALA A 38 16.55 3.89 -13.20
N THR A 39 17.45 3.81 -12.23
CA THR A 39 17.04 3.65 -10.84
C THR A 39 16.13 4.82 -10.51
N VAL A 40 14.89 4.54 -10.09
CA VAL A 40 13.98 5.54 -9.52
C VAL A 40 14.76 6.23 -8.40
N GLN A 41 15.22 7.45 -8.65
CA GLN A 41 15.82 8.27 -7.60
C GLN A 41 14.66 8.77 -6.73
N PRO A 42 14.62 8.43 -5.45
CA PRO A 42 13.61 9.00 -4.56
C PRO A 42 13.72 10.52 -4.62
N ALA A 43 12.58 11.21 -4.57
CA ALA A 43 12.56 12.67 -4.50
C ALA A 43 13.57 13.11 -3.43
N ALA A 44 14.46 14.05 -3.76
CA ALA A 44 15.52 14.45 -2.87
C ALA A 44 14.89 14.95 -1.55
N THR A 45 15.07 14.17 -0.50
CA THR A 45 14.61 14.53 0.86
C THR A 45 15.49 15.58 1.49
N THR A 46 16.62 15.91 0.85
CA THR A 46 17.61 16.85 1.34
C THR A 46 17.87 17.97 0.33
N THR A 47 18.12 19.17 0.85
CA THR A 47 18.62 20.32 0.06
C THR A 47 19.67 21.09 0.85
N ASP A 48 20.54 21.80 0.15
CA ASP A 48 21.46 22.79 0.70
C ASP A 48 21.04 24.21 0.34
N ARG A 49 19.76 24.43 -0.04
CA ARG A 49 19.28 25.73 -0.52
C ARG A 49 17.91 26.09 0.03
N MET A 50 17.67 27.41 0.11
CA MET A 50 16.39 28.00 0.48
C MET A 50 16.08 29.17 -0.46
N ILE A 51 14.83 29.33 -0.83
CA ILE A 51 14.29 30.44 -1.59
C ILE A 51 13.74 31.46 -0.59
N VAL A 52 14.09 32.74 -0.71
CA VAL A 52 13.56 33.82 0.15
C VAL A 52 13.14 34.98 -0.73
N LYS A 53 11.85 35.34 -0.69
CA LYS A 53 11.29 36.52 -1.37
C LYS A 53 10.96 37.58 -0.33
N TYR A 54 11.41 38.80 -0.58
CA TYR A 54 11.08 39.97 0.22
C TYR A 54 9.92 40.74 -0.41
N LYS A 55 9.07 41.36 0.41
CA LYS A 55 8.01 42.27 -0.02
C LYS A 55 8.62 43.46 -0.76
N GLU A 56 8.05 43.79 -1.90
CA GLU A 56 8.50 44.94 -2.67
C GLU A 56 8.06 46.24 -2.00
N THR A 57 9.01 47.12 -1.69
CA THR A 57 8.77 48.47 -1.14
C THR A 57 9.15 49.51 -2.17
N GLY A 58 8.27 49.77 -3.14
CA GLY A 58 8.47 50.84 -4.11
C GLY A 58 8.16 50.46 -5.58
N PRO A 59 8.08 51.45 -6.51
CA PRO A 59 7.79 51.18 -7.91
C PRO A 59 8.94 50.40 -8.56
N VAL A 60 8.64 49.32 -9.26
CA VAL A 60 9.57 48.54 -10.07
C VAL A 60 10.06 49.43 -11.23
N VAL A 61 11.35 49.79 -11.24
CA VAL A 61 11.96 50.47 -12.37
C VAL A 61 12.46 49.42 -13.37
N PRO A 62 11.87 49.33 -14.58
CA PRO A 62 12.30 48.38 -15.60
C PRO A 62 13.78 48.63 -15.95
N GLY A 63 14.64 47.61 -15.84
CA GLY A 63 16.06 47.68 -16.19
C GLY A 63 17.03 48.03 -15.06
N ALA A 64 16.56 48.27 -13.83
CA ALA A 64 17.42 48.33 -12.68
C ALA A 64 17.96 46.92 -12.38
N SER A 65 19.29 46.78 -12.31
CA SER A 65 19.93 45.52 -11.94
C SER A 65 19.37 45.05 -10.60
N LEU A 66 18.67 43.89 -10.59
CA LEU A 66 18.18 43.20 -9.40
C LEU A 66 19.32 42.75 -8.44
N MET A 67 20.56 43.14 -8.75
CA MET A 67 21.75 43.06 -7.92
C MET A 67 21.85 44.17 -6.85
N ALA A 68 20.85 45.03 -6.71
CA ALA A 68 20.78 45.97 -5.59
C ALA A 68 20.53 45.16 -4.30
N GLY A 69 21.63 44.72 -3.75
CA GLY A 69 21.83 43.75 -2.72
C GLY A 69 20.83 43.76 -1.59
N ALA A 70 20.61 42.59 -1.04
CA ALA A 70 20.12 42.47 0.32
C ALA A 70 20.85 43.52 1.18
N SER A 71 20.10 44.40 1.87
CA SER A 71 20.74 45.37 2.75
C SER A 71 21.65 44.61 3.72
N LYS A 72 22.72 45.27 4.20
CA LYS A 72 23.64 44.64 5.19
C LYS A 72 22.84 44.08 6.38
N GLU A 73 21.75 44.75 6.72
CA GLU A 73 20.85 44.32 7.80
C GLU A 73 20.13 43.01 7.47
N ARG A 74 19.62 42.84 6.25
CA ARG A 74 18.96 41.58 5.80
C ARG A 74 19.93 40.41 5.78
N LEU A 75 21.14 40.63 5.27
CA LEU A 75 22.21 39.62 5.33
C LEU A 75 22.56 39.24 6.76
N ALA A 76 22.61 40.24 7.68
CA ALA A 76 22.86 39.98 9.09
C ALA A 76 21.74 39.20 9.79
N ILE A 77 20.46 39.38 9.40
CA ILE A 77 19.34 38.59 9.90
C ILE A 77 19.44 37.15 9.40
N VAL A 78 19.68 36.96 8.12
CA VAL A 78 19.89 35.63 7.49
C VAL A 78 21.03 34.89 8.15
N GLN A 79 22.19 35.56 8.36
CA GLN A 79 23.36 34.95 9.01
C GLN A 79 23.10 34.61 10.48
N ARG A 80 22.37 35.44 11.24
CA ARG A 80 22.01 35.16 12.64
C ARG A 80 21.02 33.98 12.73
N SER A 81 20.03 33.92 11.83
CA SER A 81 19.14 32.79 11.75
C SER A 81 19.90 31.50 11.44
N GLY A 82 20.83 31.52 10.47
CA GLY A 82 21.71 30.38 10.18
C GLY A 82 22.55 29.94 11.36
N GLN A 83 23.20 30.89 12.06
CA GLN A 83 24.06 30.60 13.23
C GLN A 83 23.28 29.88 14.35
N GLN A 84 22.01 30.21 14.56
CA GLN A 84 21.17 29.56 15.57
C GLN A 84 21.00 28.06 15.28
N PHE A 85 21.02 27.69 14.00
CA PHE A 85 20.93 26.27 13.55
C PHE A 85 22.33 25.69 13.23
N GLY A 86 23.42 26.38 13.60
CA GLY A 86 24.78 25.94 13.32
C GLY A 86 25.13 25.92 11.83
N LEU A 87 24.60 26.88 11.06
CA LEU A 87 24.70 26.93 9.60
C LEU A 87 25.36 28.26 9.15
N THR A 88 26.16 28.16 8.10
CA THR A 88 26.60 29.33 7.33
C THR A 88 25.74 29.45 6.08
N MET A 89 25.13 30.62 5.88
CA MET A 89 24.29 30.90 4.70
C MET A 89 24.95 31.95 3.82
N LYS A 90 24.90 31.73 2.51
CA LYS A 90 25.35 32.73 1.51
C LYS A 90 24.35 32.83 0.36
N ALA A 91 24.16 34.05 -0.14
CA ALA A 91 23.38 34.27 -1.34
C ALA A 91 24.09 33.68 -2.58
N LEU A 92 23.34 32.94 -3.42
CA LEU A 92 23.84 32.42 -4.70
C LEU A 92 23.48 33.36 -5.85
N HIS A 93 22.20 33.60 -6.05
CA HIS A 93 21.66 34.44 -7.11
C HIS A 93 20.23 34.87 -6.75
N THR A 94 19.68 35.77 -7.57
CA THR A 94 18.29 36.20 -7.51
C THR A 94 17.54 35.60 -8.70
N THR A 95 16.35 35.07 -8.48
CA THR A 95 15.47 34.52 -9.51
C THR A 95 14.79 35.65 -10.32
N ALA A 96 14.21 35.33 -11.45
CA ALA A 96 13.53 36.30 -12.32
C ALA A 96 12.36 37.03 -11.62
N ASN A 97 11.72 36.42 -10.64
CA ASN A 97 10.67 37.04 -9.82
C ASN A 97 11.20 37.77 -8.58
N GLY A 98 12.52 37.97 -8.47
CA GLY A 98 13.16 38.73 -7.39
C GLY A 98 13.36 37.95 -6.07
N ALA A 99 13.13 36.64 -6.03
CA ALA A 99 13.47 35.85 -4.86
C ALA A 99 14.98 35.54 -4.80
N GLN A 100 15.57 35.59 -3.62
CA GLN A 100 16.96 35.24 -3.39
C GLN A 100 17.14 33.77 -3.08
N ILE A 101 18.13 33.12 -3.70
CA ILE A 101 18.52 31.74 -3.37
C ILE A 101 19.66 31.79 -2.37
N LEU A 102 19.41 31.26 -1.19
CA LEU A 102 20.41 31.12 -0.12
C LEU A 102 20.94 29.68 -0.11
N LYS A 103 22.25 29.53 -0.03
CA LYS A 103 22.92 28.24 0.07
C LYS A 103 23.50 28.04 1.48
N PHE A 104 23.24 26.85 2.03
CA PHE A 104 23.86 26.39 3.27
C PHE A 104 25.21 25.71 3.01
N ASP A 105 26.04 25.64 4.03
CA ASP A 105 27.32 24.93 4.02
C ASP A 105 27.19 23.40 4.09
N LYS A 106 26.02 22.88 4.40
CA LYS A 106 25.70 21.44 4.41
C LYS A 106 24.31 21.15 3.85
N LYS A 107 24.10 19.92 3.33
CA LYS A 107 22.77 19.41 2.99
C LYS A 107 21.98 19.08 4.24
N MET A 108 20.69 19.36 4.22
CA MET A 108 19.75 19.15 5.31
C MET A 108 18.46 18.53 4.79
N ASP A 109 17.71 17.89 5.67
CA ASP A 109 16.36 17.44 5.34
C ASP A 109 15.48 18.65 4.96
N VAL A 110 14.67 18.49 3.92
CA VAL A 110 13.77 19.55 3.43
C VAL A 110 12.85 20.08 4.54
N LYS A 111 12.44 19.23 5.49
CA LYS A 111 11.61 19.65 6.64
C LYS A 111 12.39 20.58 7.60
N ASP A 112 13.68 20.32 7.79
CA ASP A 112 14.51 21.15 8.66
C ASP A 112 14.78 22.52 8.01
N VAL A 113 14.99 22.55 6.70
CA VAL A 113 15.05 23.80 5.93
C VAL A 113 13.72 24.56 5.98
N ALA A 114 12.59 23.86 5.94
CA ALA A 114 11.27 24.50 6.11
C ALA A 114 11.07 25.10 7.51
N ALA A 115 11.59 24.46 8.56
CA ALA A 115 11.57 25.02 9.92
C ALA A 115 12.44 26.29 10.02
N ILE A 116 13.62 26.31 9.40
CA ILE A 116 14.48 27.50 9.32
C ILE A 116 13.79 28.62 8.54
N ALA A 117 13.14 28.29 7.41
CA ALA A 117 12.39 29.25 6.61
C ALA A 117 11.26 29.90 7.41
N LYS A 118 10.54 29.12 8.23
CA LYS A 118 9.51 29.60 9.13
C LYS A 118 10.07 30.54 10.21
N ASP A 119 11.15 30.14 10.90
CA ASP A 119 11.83 30.99 11.91
C ASP A 119 12.29 32.31 11.29
N LEU A 120 12.82 32.27 10.06
CA LEU A 120 13.28 33.46 9.36
C LEU A 120 12.12 34.43 9.05
N MET A 121 10.95 33.90 8.61
CA MET A 121 9.75 34.72 8.37
C MET A 121 9.16 35.33 9.66
N GLU A 122 9.25 34.61 10.77
CA GLU A 122 8.81 35.11 12.08
C GLU A 122 9.70 36.27 12.59
N ARG A 123 10.99 36.28 12.25
CA ARG A 123 11.97 37.30 12.65
C ARG A 123 12.05 38.50 11.72
N ASP A 124 11.73 38.30 10.44
CA ASP A 124 11.77 39.35 9.43
C ASP A 124 10.44 39.46 8.70
N THR A 125 9.59 40.38 9.18
CA THR A 125 8.27 40.63 8.61
C THR A 125 8.31 41.25 7.21
N SER A 126 9.49 41.67 6.72
CA SER A 126 9.68 42.12 5.35
C SER A 126 9.74 40.95 4.35
N ILE A 127 9.87 39.72 4.80
CA ILE A 127 9.82 38.53 3.97
C ILE A 127 8.37 38.29 3.55
N GLU A 128 8.17 38.06 2.26
CA GLU A 128 6.90 37.67 1.67
C GLU A 128 6.69 36.16 1.83
N TYR A 129 7.71 35.38 1.44
CA TYR A 129 7.78 33.94 1.69
C TYR A 129 9.23 33.47 1.78
N ALA A 130 9.41 32.36 2.49
CA ALA A 130 10.65 31.56 2.49
C ALA A 130 10.29 30.08 2.43
N GLU A 131 11.03 29.32 1.63
CA GLU A 131 10.75 27.90 1.40
C GLU A 131 12.02 27.13 0.98
N PRO A 132 12.08 25.81 1.20
CA PRO A 132 13.18 24.98 0.69
C PRO A 132 13.26 25.02 -0.84
N ASP A 133 14.44 25.23 -1.40
CA ASP A 133 14.73 25.05 -2.83
C ASP A 133 14.94 23.56 -3.09
N ARG A 134 13.96 22.91 -3.71
CA ARG A 134 13.92 21.46 -3.88
C ARG A 134 14.52 21.06 -5.21
N ILE A 135 15.23 19.93 -5.22
CA ILE A 135 15.64 19.31 -6.48
C ILE A 135 14.42 18.67 -7.12
N MET A 136 14.10 19.11 -8.33
CA MET A 136 13.03 18.53 -9.15
C MET A 136 13.64 17.53 -10.13
N HIS A 137 12.95 16.40 -10.31
CA HIS A 137 13.32 15.35 -11.27
C HIS A 137 12.23 15.24 -12.34
N PRO A 138 12.56 14.74 -13.55
CA PRO A 138 11.52 14.36 -14.51
C PRO A 138 10.57 13.35 -13.88
N LEU A 139 9.25 13.52 -14.10
CA LEU A 139 8.25 12.57 -13.62
C LEU A 139 8.49 11.21 -14.28
N TYR A 140 8.42 10.16 -13.46
CA TYR A 140 8.55 8.79 -13.94
C TYR A 140 7.40 8.45 -14.89
N THR A 141 7.73 8.07 -16.12
CA THR A 141 6.78 7.55 -17.10
C THR A 141 7.29 6.20 -17.59
N PRO A 142 6.54 5.11 -17.40
CA PRO A 142 6.90 3.80 -17.90
C PRO A 142 7.14 3.78 -19.41
N ASN A 143 8.12 2.96 -19.87
CA ASN A 143 8.39 2.74 -21.28
C ASN A 143 7.61 1.55 -21.87
N ASP A 144 6.71 0.98 -21.08
CA ASP A 144 5.93 -0.20 -21.43
C ASP A 144 4.92 0.17 -22.55
N PRO A 145 4.90 -0.56 -23.67
CA PRO A 145 4.20 -0.13 -24.90
C PRO A 145 2.70 0.12 -24.71
N ARG A 146 2.06 -0.59 -23.77
CA ARG A 146 0.63 -0.49 -23.50
C ARG A 146 0.29 0.35 -22.25
N TYR A 147 1.28 1.00 -21.63
CA TYR A 147 1.04 1.86 -20.47
C TYR A 147 0.03 2.97 -20.75
N SER A 148 0.05 3.56 -21.95
CA SER A 148 -0.88 4.62 -22.32
C SER A 148 -2.37 4.17 -22.35
N GLU A 149 -2.63 2.86 -22.43
CA GLU A 149 -3.97 2.28 -22.35
C GLU A 149 -4.46 2.14 -20.89
N GLN A 150 -3.54 2.21 -19.91
CA GLN A 150 -3.81 2.05 -18.48
C GLN A 150 -4.24 3.39 -17.85
N TRP A 151 -5.39 3.92 -18.28
CA TRP A 151 -5.95 5.18 -17.77
C TRP A 151 -6.04 5.22 -16.23
N HIS A 152 -6.29 4.06 -15.61
CA HIS A 152 -6.50 3.89 -14.18
C HIS A 152 -5.29 4.28 -13.32
N TYR A 153 -4.12 4.48 -13.89
CA TYR A 153 -2.93 4.92 -13.17
C TYR A 153 -2.74 6.44 -13.16
N GLY A 154 -2.83 7.07 -14.31
CA GLY A 154 -2.48 8.49 -14.46
C GLY A 154 -3.64 9.45 -14.58
N ASP A 155 -4.87 8.98 -14.88
CA ASP A 155 -6.03 9.84 -15.03
C ASP A 155 -6.32 10.61 -13.73
N THR A 156 -6.43 11.94 -13.82
CA THR A 156 -6.61 12.80 -12.65
C THR A 156 -8.04 12.77 -12.10
N THR A 157 -9.01 12.30 -12.90
CA THR A 157 -10.42 12.19 -12.54
C THR A 157 -10.72 10.87 -11.85
N GLY A 158 -10.62 9.76 -12.57
CA GLY A 158 -10.96 8.42 -12.08
C GLY A 158 -9.76 7.56 -11.66
N GLY A 159 -8.53 7.90 -12.05
CA GLY A 159 -7.32 7.10 -11.80
C GLY A 159 -6.73 7.26 -10.40
N LEU A 160 -5.66 6.52 -10.11
CA LEU A 160 -4.97 6.46 -8.81
C LEU A 160 -4.01 7.62 -8.54
N ARG A 161 -3.68 8.47 -9.53
CA ARG A 161 -2.57 9.45 -9.47
C ARG A 161 -1.22 8.79 -9.17
N LEU A 162 -1.00 7.62 -9.76
CA LEU A 162 0.10 6.74 -9.45
C LEU A 162 1.48 7.22 -9.94
N PRO A 163 1.65 7.87 -11.12
CA PRO A 163 2.99 8.22 -11.62
C PRO A 163 3.85 8.99 -10.62
N ALA A 164 3.29 10.00 -9.95
CA ALA A 164 4.01 10.76 -8.94
C ALA A 164 4.26 9.98 -7.61
N ALA A 165 3.54 8.89 -7.36
CA ALA A 165 3.81 8.00 -6.25
C ALA A 165 5.03 7.11 -6.52
N TRP A 166 5.28 6.75 -7.78
CA TRP A 166 6.44 5.96 -8.17
C TRP A 166 7.78 6.68 -7.95
N ASP A 167 7.80 8.01 -7.97
CA ASP A 167 8.98 8.78 -7.58
C ASP A 167 9.34 8.60 -6.09
N LEU A 168 8.39 8.14 -5.28
CA LEU A 168 8.57 7.94 -3.85
C LEU A 168 8.71 6.45 -3.48
N ALA A 169 7.98 5.55 -4.14
CA ALA A 169 7.85 4.15 -3.76
C ALA A 169 7.53 3.26 -4.95
N THR A 170 8.07 2.04 -4.98
CA THR A 170 7.86 1.06 -6.05
C THR A 170 7.41 -0.33 -5.55
N GLY A 171 7.21 -0.49 -4.23
CA GLY A 171 6.81 -1.74 -3.61
C GLY A 171 7.97 -2.68 -3.24
N SER A 172 9.23 -2.26 -3.41
CA SER A 172 10.40 -3.10 -3.14
C SER A 172 10.41 -3.65 -1.70
N GLY A 173 10.73 -4.94 -1.57
CA GLY A 173 10.81 -5.64 -0.28
C GLY A 173 9.45 -6.10 0.28
N VAL A 174 8.34 -5.88 -0.43
CA VAL A 174 7.00 -6.28 0.01
C VAL A 174 6.52 -7.50 -0.77
N VAL A 175 5.94 -8.47 -0.08
CA VAL A 175 5.23 -9.61 -0.66
C VAL A 175 3.72 -9.36 -0.56
N VAL A 176 3.02 -9.48 -1.69
CA VAL A 176 1.56 -9.40 -1.80
C VAL A 176 1.03 -10.79 -2.16
N ALA A 177 0.22 -11.39 -1.30
CA ALA A 177 -0.46 -12.64 -1.63
C ALA A 177 -1.68 -12.35 -2.53
N VAL A 178 -1.80 -13.10 -3.61
CA VAL A 178 -2.97 -13.12 -4.50
C VAL A 178 -3.68 -14.45 -4.29
N ILE A 179 -4.77 -14.41 -3.52
CA ILE A 179 -5.63 -15.57 -3.24
C ILE A 179 -6.72 -15.60 -4.31
N ASP A 180 -6.56 -16.47 -5.34
CA ASP A 180 -7.31 -16.39 -6.59
C ASP A 180 -7.27 -17.73 -7.37
N THR A 181 -7.39 -17.71 -8.70
CA THR A 181 -7.33 -18.89 -9.58
C THR A 181 -5.91 -19.47 -9.76
N GLY A 182 -4.89 -18.87 -9.13
CA GLY A 182 -3.50 -19.19 -9.39
C GLY A 182 -2.85 -18.19 -10.36
N PHE A 183 -1.80 -18.61 -11.07
CA PHE A 183 -1.08 -17.74 -12.01
C PHE A 183 -0.66 -18.49 -13.28
N ARG A 184 -0.40 -17.73 -14.32
CA ARG A 184 0.35 -18.23 -15.49
C ARG A 184 1.72 -17.56 -15.57
N PRO A 185 2.79 -18.31 -15.91
CA PRO A 185 4.03 -17.69 -16.37
C PRO A 185 3.71 -16.69 -17.48
N HIS A 186 4.29 -15.51 -17.41
CA HIS A 186 4.05 -14.42 -18.36
C HIS A 186 5.31 -13.56 -18.47
N ALA A 187 5.69 -13.13 -19.67
CA ALA A 187 6.91 -12.35 -19.91
C ALA A 187 6.94 -11.09 -19.03
N ASP A 188 5.80 -10.41 -18.89
CA ASP A 188 5.64 -9.19 -18.11
C ASP A 188 5.54 -9.42 -16.59
N LEU A 189 5.49 -10.67 -16.15
CA LEU A 189 5.52 -11.08 -14.73
C LEU A 189 6.78 -11.91 -14.41
N SER A 190 7.75 -11.97 -15.33
CA SER A 190 8.97 -12.74 -15.14
C SER A 190 9.75 -12.29 -13.90
N GLY A 191 9.98 -13.22 -12.96
CA GLY A 191 10.67 -12.95 -11.70
C GLY A 191 9.86 -12.19 -10.66
N GLN A 192 8.56 -11.96 -10.89
CA GLN A 192 7.68 -11.31 -9.91
C GLN A 192 7.08 -12.30 -8.90
N PHE A 193 6.92 -13.57 -9.29
CA PHE A 193 6.37 -14.58 -8.41
C PHE A 193 7.41 -15.16 -7.44
N VAL A 194 6.98 -15.37 -6.20
CA VAL A 194 7.65 -16.24 -5.23
C VAL A 194 6.89 -17.57 -5.12
N GLN A 195 7.47 -18.58 -4.47
CA GLN A 195 6.86 -19.89 -4.32
C GLN A 195 5.50 -19.78 -3.64
N GLY A 196 4.45 -20.13 -4.38
CA GLY A 196 3.06 -20.21 -3.93
C GLY A 196 2.62 -21.61 -3.53
N TYR A 197 1.29 -21.81 -3.44
CA TYR A 197 0.70 -23.10 -3.08
C TYR A 197 -0.73 -23.23 -3.66
N ASP A 198 -1.13 -24.43 -4.07
CA ASP A 198 -2.51 -24.77 -4.40
C ASP A 198 -3.22 -25.32 -3.16
N PHE A 199 -4.28 -24.63 -2.73
CA PHE A 199 -5.10 -25.04 -1.58
C PHE A 199 -6.37 -25.79 -1.97
N ILE A 200 -6.66 -25.96 -3.27
CA ILE A 200 -7.88 -26.63 -3.70
C ILE A 200 -7.81 -28.11 -3.32
N THR A 201 -8.75 -28.53 -2.47
CA THR A 201 -8.82 -29.93 -2.02
C THR A 201 -9.57 -30.82 -3.00
N ASP A 202 -10.59 -30.29 -3.65
CA ASP A 202 -11.44 -31.02 -4.61
C ASP A 202 -10.79 -31.09 -5.99
N THR A 203 -10.40 -32.29 -6.42
CA THR A 203 -9.67 -32.51 -7.68
C THR A 203 -10.50 -32.16 -8.93
N THR A 204 -11.83 -32.13 -8.84
CA THR A 204 -12.70 -31.70 -9.95
C THR A 204 -12.63 -30.17 -10.11
N ILE A 205 -12.64 -29.46 -9.00
CA ILE A 205 -12.49 -28.00 -8.97
C ILE A 205 -11.06 -27.62 -9.38
N ALA A 206 -10.05 -28.31 -8.85
CA ALA A 206 -8.65 -28.09 -9.16
C ALA A 206 -8.36 -28.22 -10.66
N ASN A 207 -8.91 -29.21 -11.35
CA ASN A 207 -8.76 -29.39 -12.80
C ASN A 207 -7.31 -29.56 -13.27
N ASP A 208 -6.38 -30.00 -12.40
CA ASP A 208 -4.96 -30.26 -12.67
C ASP A 208 -4.56 -31.73 -12.45
N GLY A 209 -5.51 -32.54 -11.96
CA GLY A 209 -5.35 -33.98 -11.76
C GLY A 209 -4.97 -34.39 -10.34
N ASN A 210 -4.75 -33.45 -9.44
CA ASN A 210 -4.49 -33.70 -8.02
C ASN A 210 -5.27 -32.72 -7.12
N GLY A 211 -5.01 -32.75 -5.81
CA GLY A 211 -5.51 -31.79 -4.85
C GLY A 211 -4.39 -30.83 -4.43
N ARG A 212 -4.39 -30.46 -3.14
CA ARG A 212 -3.43 -29.50 -2.57
C ARG A 212 -1.98 -29.89 -2.83
N ASP A 213 -1.21 -28.95 -3.40
CA ASP A 213 0.23 -29.12 -3.62
C ASP A 213 0.98 -27.79 -3.72
N SER A 214 2.28 -27.85 -4.06
CA SER A 214 3.16 -26.69 -4.15
C SER A 214 3.14 -25.98 -5.51
N ASP A 215 2.30 -26.41 -6.47
CA ASP A 215 2.16 -25.78 -7.78
C ASP A 215 0.89 -24.90 -7.81
N ALA A 216 1.04 -23.60 -7.64
CA ALA A 216 -0.05 -22.64 -7.74
C ALA A 216 -0.37 -22.20 -9.18
N SER A 217 0.09 -22.94 -10.19
CA SER A 217 -0.21 -22.65 -11.59
C SER A 217 -1.68 -22.84 -11.91
N ASP A 218 -2.26 -21.92 -12.68
CA ASP A 218 -3.65 -22.00 -13.14
C ASP A 218 -3.76 -22.92 -14.36
N PRO A 219 -4.42 -24.10 -14.28
CA PRO A 219 -4.59 -25.00 -15.43
C PRO A 219 -5.73 -24.55 -16.36
N GLY A 220 -6.52 -23.58 -15.93
CA GLY A 220 -7.75 -23.09 -16.55
C GLY A 220 -9.01 -23.53 -15.80
N ASP A 221 -9.93 -22.61 -15.72
CA ASP A 221 -11.22 -22.73 -15.01
C ASP A 221 -12.42 -22.75 -15.96
N ALA A 222 -12.20 -23.08 -17.26
CA ALA A 222 -13.24 -23.16 -18.26
C ALA A 222 -14.32 -24.20 -17.88
N VAL A 223 -15.58 -23.87 -18.10
CA VAL A 223 -16.74 -24.70 -17.78
C VAL A 223 -17.73 -24.80 -18.95
N VAL A 224 -18.38 -25.93 -19.09
CA VAL A 224 -19.48 -26.08 -20.03
C VAL A 224 -20.82 -25.66 -19.40
N ALA A 225 -21.84 -25.45 -20.22
CA ALA A 225 -23.18 -25.10 -19.72
C ALA A 225 -23.71 -26.15 -18.74
N GLY A 226 -24.14 -25.68 -17.56
CA GLY A 226 -24.72 -26.54 -16.51
C GLY A 226 -23.71 -27.31 -15.65
N GLU A 227 -22.39 -27.19 -15.90
CA GLU A 227 -21.37 -27.98 -15.20
C GLU A 227 -21.29 -27.68 -13.69
N CYS A 228 -21.61 -26.47 -13.28
CA CYS A 228 -21.55 -26.07 -11.87
C CYS A 228 -22.82 -26.34 -11.07
N GLY A 229 -23.74 -27.13 -11.62
CA GLY A 229 -25.01 -27.47 -10.98
C GLY A 229 -26.08 -26.38 -11.14
N ASN A 230 -27.33 -26.75 -10.84
CA ASN A 230 -28.49 -25.87 -10.93
C ASN A 230 -28.62 -25.13 -12.29
N GLY A 231 -28.15 -25.76 -13.39
CA GLY A 231 -28.16 -25.17 -14.73
C GLY A 231 -27.18 -24.01 -14.93
N ARG A 232 -26.17 -23.87 -14.06
CA ARG A 232 -25.15 -22.84 -14.17
C ARG A 232 -23.80 -23.43 -14.60
N PRO A 233 -23.00 -22.66 -15.38
CA PRO A 233 -23.41 -21.43 -16.08
C PRO A 233 -24.43 -21.75 -17.17
N VAL A 234 -25.21 -20.77 -17.61
CA VAL A 234 -26.23 -20.95 -18.66
C VAL A 234 -25.58 -21.29 -20.02
N GLN A 235 -24.39 -20.81 -20.25
CA GLN A 235 -23.56 -21.05 -21.45
C GLN A 235 -22.13 -21.43 -21.03
N ALA A 236 -21.41 -22.13 -21.89
CA ALA A 236 -20.00 -22.43 -21.67
C ALA A 236 -19.20 -21.14 -21.50
N GLN A 237 -18.23 -21.18 -20.60
CA GLN A 237 -17.32 -20.07 -20.31
C GLN A 237 -15.89 -20.53 -20.54
N ASN A 238 -15.11 -19.67 -21.18
CA ASN A 238 -13.66 -19.86 -21.31
C ASN A 238 -12.96 -19.66 -19.97
N SER A 239 -11.73 -20.14 -19.87
CA SER A 239 -10.87 -19.88 -18.72
C SER A 239 -10.67 -18.39 -18.50
N SER A 240 -10.82 -17.97 -17.25
CA SER A 240 -10.81 -16.56 -16.85
C SER A 240 -9.39 -16.01 -16.73
N TRP A 241 -8.41 -16.86 -16.37
CA TRP A 241 -7.02 -16.45 -16.04
C TRP A 241 -6.97 -15.30 -15.04
N HIS A 242 -7.96 -15.26 -14.14
CA HIS A 242 -8.29 -14.13 -13.30
C HIS A 242 -7.13 -13.76 -12.37
N GLY A 243 -6.49 -14.73 -11.70
CA GLY A 243 -5.34 -14.49 -10.83
C GLY A 243 -4.13 -13.89 -11.57
N THR A 244 -3.93 -14.25 -12.85
CA THR A 244 -2.89 -13.66 -13.71
C THR A 244 -3.18 -12.18 -14.01
N HIS A 245 -4.44 -11.82 -14.24
CA HIS A 245 -4.85 -10.44 -14.46
C HIS A 245 -4.68 -9.59 -13.20
N VAL A 246 -5.10 -10.12 -12.06
CA VAL A 246 -4.94 -9.48 -10.74
C VAL A 246 -3.47 -9.27 -10.39
N ALA A 247 -2.62 -10.30 -10.59
CA ALA A 247 -1.19 -10.23 -10.34
C ALA A 247 -0.50 -9.16 -11.20
N GLY A 248 -0.89 -9.03 -12.48
CA GLY A 248 -0.39 -8.00 -13.38
C GLY A 248 -0.72 -6.59 -12.93
N THR A 249 -1.94 -6.36 -12.48
CA THR A 249 -2.35 -5.05 -11.91
C THR A 249 -1.49 -4.69 -10.68
N ILE A 250 -1.15 -5.65 -9.82
CA ILE A 250 -0.29 -5.41 -8.66
C ILE A 250 1.16 -5.17 -9.08
N ALA A 251 1.75 -6.04 -9.90
CA ALA A 251 3.19 -6.16 -9.99
C ALA A 251 3.73 -6.48 -11.40
N ALA A 252 3.01 -6.18 -12.49
CA ALA A 252 3.60 -6.29 -13.83
C ALA A 252 4.93 -5.51 -13.86
N LYS A 253 5.95 -6.11 -14.49
CA LYS A 253 7.28 -5.49 -14.61
C LYS A 253 7.14 -4.20 -15.39
N THR A 254 7.63 -3.13 -14.81
CA THR A 254 7.54 -1.81 -15.40
C THR A 254 8.92 -1.36 -15.88
N ASN A 255 8.98 -0.63 -16.98
CA ASN A 255 10.21 -0.26 -17.69
C ASN A 255 11.00 -1.45 -18.26
N ASN A 256 10.32 -2.48 -18.68
CA ASN A 256 10.94 -3.62 -19.36
C ASN A 256 10.76 -3.59 -20.90
N GLY A 257 10.07 -2.56 -21.43
CA GLY A 257 9.74 -2.41 -22.85
C GLY A 257 8.71 -3.44 -23.34
N VAL A 258 7.97 -4.09 -22.45
CA VAL A 258 6.98 -5.13 -22.74
C VAL A 258 5.66 -4.78 -22.06
N GLY A 259 4.56 -4.94 -22.74
CA GLY A 259 3.19 -4.93 -22.22
C GLY A 259 2.79 -3.73 -21.38
N VAL A 260 2.55 -3.96 -20.09
CA VAL A 260 1.84 -3.07 -19.16
C VAL A 260 2.66 -2.79 -17.89
N ALA A 261 2.29 -1.75 -17.14
CA ALA A 261 2.86 -1.45 -15.83
C ALA A 261 2.04 -2.07 -14.69
N GLY A 262 2.69 -2.39 -13.56
CA GLY A 262 2.05 -2.76 -12.31
C GLY A 262 2.09 -1.64 -11.27
N VAL A 263 1.11 -1.58 -10.36
CA VAL A 263 1.02 -0.54 -9.32
C VAL A 263 2.26 -0.54 -8.42
N ALA A 264 2.71 -1.71 -7.97
CA ALA A 264 3.86 -1.92 -7.11
C ALA A 264 4.87 -2.85 -7.81
N PHE A 265 5.40 -2.40 -8.93
CA PHE A 265 6.15 -3.21 -9.89
C PHE A 265 7.46 -3.84 -9.35
N ASN A 266 7.94 -3.43 -8.18
CA ASN A 266 9.06 -4.04 -7.47
C ASN A 266 8.63 -4.89 -6.26
N ALA A 267 7.32 -5.03 -6.00
CA ALA A 267 6.81 -6.00 -5.05
C ALA A 267 6.89 -7.42 -5.61
N LYS A 268 6.82 -8.42 -4.73
CA LYS A 268 6.69 -9.83 -5.11
C LYS A 268 5.25 -10.29 -4.92
N VAL A 269 4.80 -11.17 -5.80
CA VAL A 269 3.49 -11.81 -5.72
C VAL A 269 3.66 -13.23 -5.19
N LEU A 270 2.92 -13.55 -4.12
CA LEU A 270 2.75 -14.90 -3.61
C LEU A 270 1.43 -15.45 -4.15
N PRO A 271 1.42 -16.28 -5.20
CA PRO A 271 0.21 -16.82 -5.78
C PRO A 271 -0.34 -17.96 -4.91
N LEU A 272 -1.62 -17.87 -4.56
CA LEU A 272 -2.32 -18.90 -3.78
C LEU A 272 -3.57 -19.29 -4.53
N ARG A 273 -3.58 -20.52 -5.02
CA ARG A 273 -4.69 -21.01 -5.80
C ARG A 273 -5.77 -21.58 -4.86
N VAL A 274 -6.96 -21.01 -4.93
CA VAL A 274 -8.13 -21.42 -4.14
C VAL A 274 -9.39 -21.50 -5.00
N LEU A 275 -9.35 -20.96 -6.22
CA LEU A 275 -10.45 -20.96 -7.18
C LEU A 275 -10.06 -21.83 -8.39
N GLY A 276 -10.99 -22.63 -8.84
CA GLY A 276 -10.89 -23.43 -10.05
C GLY A 276 -12.25 -23.47 -10.75
N LYS A 277 -12.56 -24.59 -11.40
CA LYS A 277 -13.86 -24.76 -12.04
C LYS A 277 -14.99 -24.56 -11.03
N CYS A 278 -15.93 -23.71 -11.38
CA CYS A 278 -17.11 -23.40 -10.54
C CYS A 278 -16.83 -22.67 -9.22
N GLY A 279 -15.62 -22.17 -8.98
CA GLY A 279 -15.25 -21.39 -7.78
C GLY A 279 -14.33 -22.12 -6.82
N GLY A 280 -14.51 -21.93 -5.50
CA GLY A 280 -13.67 -22.53 -4.46
C GLY A 280 -14.38 -22.61 -3.12
N TYR A 281 -13.91 -23.48 -2.24
CA TYR A 281 -14.48 -23.66 -0.91
C TYR A 281 -13.91 -22.67 0.12
N THR A 282 -14.77 -22.20 1.02
CA THR A 282 -14.40 -21.32 2.15
C THR A 282 -13.27 -21.89 3.00
N SER A 283 -13.24 -23.21 3.24
CA SER A 283 -12.17 -23.86 4.02
C SER A 283 -10.79 -23.73 3.36
N ASP A 284 -10.71 -23.90 2.04
CA ASP A 284 -9.47 -23.76 1.28
C ASP A 284 -9.00 -22.30 1.27
N ILE A 285 -9.93 -21.34 1.15
CA ILE A 285 -9.66 -19.90 1.23
C ILE A 285 -9.15 -19.51 2.63
N ALA A 286 -9.76 -20.03 3.70
CA ALA A 286 -9.34 -19.73 5.07
C ALA A 286 -7.93 -20.27 5.39
N ASP A 287 -7.60 -21.45 4.88
CA ASP A 287 -6.25 -22.01 4.98
C ASP A 287 -5.24 -21.16 4.21
N ALA A 288 -5.58 -20.72 3.00
CA ALA A 288 -4.74 -19.84 2.20
C ALA A 288 -4.48 -18.48 2.90
N ILE A 289 -5.49 -17.86 3.51
CA ILE A 289 -5.35 -16.62 4.32
C ILE A 289 -4.39 -16.86 5.49
N THR A 290 -4.58 -17.98 6.18
CA THR A 290 -3.74 -18.36 7.33
C THR A 290 -2.29 -18.54 6.90
N TRP A 291 -2.05 -19.33 5.86
CA TRP A 291 -0.71 -19.63 5.35
C TRP A 291 -0.02 -18.39 4.73
N ALA A 292 -0.73 -17.59 3.95
CA ALA A 292 -0.21 -16.36 3.34
C ALA A 292 0.42 -15.44 4.39
N SER A 293 -0.23 -15.31 5.55
CA SER A 293 0.19 -14.47 6.66
C SER A 293 1.25 -15.12 7.58
N GLY A 294 1.73 -16.32 7.24
CA GLY A 294 2.77 -17.05 8.00
C GLY A 294 2.23 -17.91 9.13
N GLY A 295 0.90 -18.19 9.16
CA GLY A 295 0.31 -19.17 10.07
C GLY A 295 0.54 -20.61 9.56
N ALA A 296 0.55 -21.56 10.46
CA ALA A 296 0.69 -22.97 10.12
C ALA A 296 -0.65 -23.55 9.62
N VAL A 297 -0.60 -24.36 8.58
CA VAL A 297 -1.71 -25.16 8.07
C VAL A 297 -1.30 -26.62 8.06
N SER A 298 -2.16 -27.51 8.60
CA SER A 298 -1.84 -28.94 8.72
C SER A 298 -1.62 -29.56 7.33
N GLY A 299 -0.54 -30.30 7.18
CA GLY A 299 -0.17 -30.97 5.93
C GLY A 299 0.42 -30.05 4.86
N VAL A 300 0.59 -28.76 5.14
CA VAL A 300 1.18 -27.78 4.21
C VAL A 300 2.53 -27.32 4.74
N PRO A 301 3.60 -27.26 3.93
CA PRO A 301 4.90 -26.74 4.35
C PRO A 301 4.80 -25.31 4.87
N ALA A 302 5.69 -24.90 5.76
CA ALA A 302 5.74 -23.52 6.26
C ALA A 302 5.99 -22.53 5.13
N ASN A 303 5.30 -21.38 5.15
CA ASN A 303 5.46 -20.31 4.18
C ASN A 303 6.77 -19.55 4.43
N ALA A 304 7.74 -19.68 3.53
CA ALA A 304 8.98 -18.92 3.57
C ALA A 304 8.82 -17.45 3.11
N ASN A 305 7.70 -17.11 2.46
CA ASN A 305 7.45 -15.83 1.82
C ASN A 305 6.23 -15.12 2.43
N LYS A 306 6.24 -14.93 3.75
CA LYS A 306 5.13 -14.28 4.47
C LYS A 306 4.71 -12.97 3.79
N ALA A 307 3.43 -12.88 3.42
CA ALA A 307 2.86 -11.68 2.82
C ALA A 307 2.50 -10.63 3.88
N ARG A 308 2.72 -9.37 3.53
CA ARG A 308 2.26 -8.20 4.32
C ARG A 308 0.91 -7.67 3.83
N VAL A 309 0.52 -8.03 2.62
CA VAL A 309 -0.76 -7.68 2.00
C VAL A 309 -1.38 -8.95 1.43
N ILE A 310 -2.64 -9.18 1.69
CA ILE A 310 -3.46 -10.19 1.03
C ILE A 310 -4.47 -9.47 0.14
N ASN A 311 -4.51 -9.84 -1.13
CA ASN A 311 -5.52 -9.46 -2.09
C ASN A 311 -6.50 -10.62 -2.30
N MET A 312 -7.77 -10.40 -2.05
CA MET A 312 -8.86 -11.32 -2.35
C MET A 312 -9.83 -10.67 -3.33
N SER A 313 -9.61 -10.93 -4.62
CA SER A 313 -10.49 -10.51 -5.70
C SER A 313 -11.60 -11.54 -5.91
N LEU A 314 -12.22 -12.00 -4.83
CA LEU A 314 -13.22 -13.06 -4.78
C LEU A 314 -14.30 -12.76 -3.74
N GLY A 315 -15.43 -13.48 -3.83
CA GLY A 315 -16.50 -13.40 -2.86
C GLY A 315 -17.72 -14.21 -3.27
N GLY A 316 -18.66 -14.30 -2.36
CA GLY A 316 -19.94 -14.98 -2.57
C GLY A 316 -21.04 -14.38 -1.70
N GLY A 317 -22.29 -14.72 -1.97
CA GLY A 317 -23.43 -14.27 -1.16
C GLY A 317 -23.44 -14.95 0.22
N GLY A 318 -23.78 -14.18 1.25
CA GLY A 318 -23.94 -14.66 2.61
C GLY A 318 -23.34 -13.73 3.66
N ALA A 319 -23.58 -14.06 4.94
CA ALA A 319 -22.91 -13.42 6.06
C ALA A 319 -21.46 -13.90 6.17
N CYS A 320 -20.62 -13.12 6.81
CA CYS A 320 -19.27 -13.56 7.16
C CYS A 320 -19.34 -14.79 8.09
N ASP A 321 -18.77 -15.89 7.66
CA ASP A 321 -18.73 -17.10 8.47
C ASP A 321 -17.56 -17.06 9.47
N THR A 322 -17.69 -17.83 10.55
CA THR A 322 -16.71 -17.85 11.63
C THR A 322 -15.32 -18.32 11.18
N THR A 323 -15.25 -19.26 10.25
CA THR A 323 -13.98 -19.79 9.72
C THR A 323 -13.19 -18.70 9.01
N THR A 324 -13.84 -17.99 8.09
CA THR A 324 -13.26 -16.86 7.36
C THR A 324 -12.88 -15.73 8.31
N GLN A 325 -13.75 -15.35 9.26
CA GLN A 325 -13.46 -14.31 10.24
C GLN A 325 -12.23 -14.64 11.10
N ASN A 326 -12.12 -15.88 11.57
CA ASN A 326 -10.96 -16.31 12.36
C ASN A 326 -9.67 -16.29 11.54
N ALA A 327 -9.69 -16.69 10.28
CA ALA A 327 -8.53 -16.62 9.40
C ALA A 327 -8.07 -15.16 9.17
N ILE A 328 -9.02 -14.23 8.96
CA ILE A 328 -8.76 -12.80 8.81
C ILE A 328 -8.17 -12.22 10.11
N ASN A 329 -8.78 -12.51 11.26
CA ASN A 329 -8.28 -12.06 12.57
C ASN A 329 -6.84 -12.55 12.80
N GLY A 330 -6.57 -13.81 12.50
CA GLY A 330 -5.24 -14.40 12.58
C GLY A 330 -4.24 -13.74 11.63
N ALA A 331 -4.62 -13.40 10.40
CA ALA A 331 -3.76 -12.69 9.46
C ALA A 331 -3.40 -11.29 9.97
N ARG A 332 -4.39 -10.54 10.46
CA ARG A 332 -4.19 -9.20 11.02
C ARG A 332 -3.30 -9.21 12.25
N SER A 333 -3.50 -10.16 13.17
CA SER A 333 -2.64 -10.31 14.36
C SER A 333 -1.17 -10.60 14.00
N ARG A 334 -0.94 -11.25 12.87
CA ARG A 334 0.41 -11.48 12.32
C ARG A 334 0.93 -10.30 11.50
N GLY A 335 0.20 -9.17 11.44
CA GLY A 335 0.61 -7.94 10.77
C GLY A 335 0.34 -7.90 9.26
N THR A 336 -0.56 -8.73 8.74
CA THR A 336 -0.95 -8.77 7.32
C THR A 336 -2.28 -8.08 7.12
N VAL A 337 -2.33 -7.06 6.25
CA VAL A 337 -3.57 -6.39 5.85
C VAL A 337 -4.32 -7.24 4.82
N VAL A 338 -5.65 -7.30 4.96
CA VAL A 338 -6.53 -8.10 4.10
C VAL A 338 -7.44 -7.16 3.31
N ILE A 339 -7.34 -7.20 1.97
CA ILE A 339 -8.03 -6.31 1.04
C ILE A 339 -8.94 -7.15 0.15
N VAL A 340 -10.23 -6.80 0.10
CA VAL A 340 -11.29 -7.67 -0.44
C VAL A 340 -12.19 -6.91 -1.41
N ALA A 341 -12.54 -7.55 -2.52
CA ALA A 341 -13.51 -7.05 -3.48
C ALA A 341 -14.94 -7.04 -2.90
N ALA A 342 -15.67 -5.94 -3.09
CA ALA A 342 -17.02 -5.79 -2.55
C ALA A 342 -18.06 -6.70 -3.23
N GLY A 343 -17.79 -7.19 -4.44
CA GLY A 343 -18.71 -7.95 -5.28
C GLY A 343 -19.35 -7.14 -6.40
N ASN A 344 -19.98 -7.83 -7.36
CA ASN A 344 -20.38 -7.28 -8.66
C ASN A 344 -21.88 -7.41 -8.96
N ASP A 345 -22.72 -7.50 -7.94
CA ASP A 345 -24.16 -7.78 -8.08
C ASP A 345 -25.02 -6.52 -7.94
N ASN A 346 -24.40 -5.34 -7.74
CA ASN A 346 -25.08 -4.07 -7.48
C ASN A 346 -26.03 -4.15 -6.27
N VAL A 347 -25.60 -4.82 -5.20
CA VAL A 347 -26.35 -5.00 -3.95
C VAL A 347 -25.57 -4.41 -2.75
N ASN A 348 -26.23 -4.37 -1.59
CA ASN A 348 -25.55 -3.98 -0.35
C ASN A 348 -24.51 -5.03 0.04
N VAL A 349 -23.27 -4.59 0.30
CA VAL A 349 -22.12 -5.43 0.65
C VAL A 349 -22.30 -6.21 1.95
N SER A 350 -23.26 -5.84 2.80
CA SER A 350 -23.56 -6.57 4.05
C SER A 350 -23.97 -8.04 3.82
N GLY A 351 -24.39 -8.38 2.61
CA GLY A 351 -24.70 -9.75 2.18
C GLY A 351 -23.59 -10.41 1.34
N ALA A 352 -22.38 -9.85 1.27
CA ALA A 352 -21.29 -10.33 0.41
C ALA A 352 -20.05 -10.70 1.25
N SER A 353 -19.82 -12.01 1.45
CA SER A 353 -18.63 -12.54 2.16
C SER A 353 -17.47 -12.75 1.15
N PRO A 354 -16.20 -12.43 1.54
CA PRO A 354 -15.72 -11.98 2.84
C PRO A 354 -15.65 -10.45 3.01
N ALA A 355 -16.18 -9.66 2.07
CA ALA A 355 -16.17 -8.18 2.16
C ALA A 355 -16.95 -7.62 3.37
N ASN A 356 -17.90 -8.39 3.90
CA ASN A 356 -18.66 -8.05 5.12
C ASN A 356 -18.03 -8.58 6.41
N CYS A 357 -16.84 -9.18 6.37
CA CYS A 357 -16.10 -9.58 7.55
C CYS A 357 -15.45 -8.38 8.24
N SER A 358 -15.30 -8.45 9.55
CA SER A 358 -14.58 -7.42 10.31
C SER A 358 -13.09 -7.44 10.01
N GLY A 359 -12.47 -6.25 9.95
CA GLY A 359 -11.02 -6.13 9.79
C GLY A 359 -10.52 -6.34 8.36
N VAL A 360 -11.37 -6.43 7.36
CA VAL A 360 -10.96 -6.33 5.95
C VAL A 360 -11.04 -4.88 5.48
N ILE A 361 -10.30 -4.54 4.43
CA ILE A 361 -10.51 -3.31 3.67
C ILE A 361 -11.37 -3.68 2.46
N ALA A 362 -12.64 -3.35 2.49
CA ALA A 362 -13.61 -3.66 1.44
C ALA A 362 -13.58 -2.60 0.33
N ILE A 363 -13.42 -3.03 -0.93
CA ILE A 363 -13.16 -2.16 -2.08
C ILE A 363 -14.33 -2.13 -3.05
N ALA A 364 -14.94 -0.95 -3.23
CA ALA A 364 -15.87 -0.70 -4.32
C ALA A 364 -15.15 -0.34 -5.64
N ALA A 365 -15.80 -0.62 -6.76
CA ALA A 365 -15.28 -0.29 -8.08
C ALA A 365 -15.79 1.07 -8.57
N THR A 366 -14.88 1.90 -9.15
CA THR A 366 -15.25 3.11 -9.87
C THR A 366 -15.02 2.96 -11.37
N ASN A 367 -15.82 3.71 -12.15
CA ASN A 367 -15.64 3.91 -13.58
C ASN A 367 -14.61 5.03 -13.86
N LYS A 368 -14.30 5.27 -15.13
CA LYS A 368 -13.32 6.27 -15.55
C LYS A 368 -13.72 7.70 -15.16
N ALA A 369 -15.01 8.01 -15.03
CA ALA A 369 -15.48 9.31 -14.54
C ALA A 369 -15.38 9.46 -13.01
N GLY A 370 -14.95 8.42 -12.30
CA GLY A 370 -14.79 8.40 -10.84
C GLY A 370 -16.10 8.25 -10.08
N GLY A 371 -17.18 7.87 -10.76
CA GLY A 371 -18.43 7.42 -10.13
C GLY A 371 -18.43 5.92 -9.86
N ARG A 372 -19.44 5.40 -9.13
CA ARG A 372 -19.59 3.97 -8.88
C ARG A 372 -19.79 3.22 -10.20
N ALA A 373 -19.04 2.15 -10.42
CA ALA A 373 -19.29 1.23 -11.52
C ALA A 373 -20.68 0.59 -11.37
N SER A 374 -21.40 0.40 -12.48
CA SER A 374 -22.82 -0.01 -12.49
C SER A 374 -23.09 -1.31 -11.75
N TYR A 375 -22.13 -2.22 -11.77
CA TYR A 375 -22.19 -3.54 -11.14
C TYR A 375 -21.71 -3.53 -9.68
N SER A 376 -20.92 -2.53 -9.24
CA SER A 376 -20.25 -2.56 -7.93
C SER A 376 -21.25 -2.65 -6.79
N ASN A 377 -21.02 -3.57 -5.87
CA ASN A 377 -21.69 -3.58 -4.57
C ASN A 377 -21.35 -2.29 -3.81
N TYR A 378 -22.23 -1.91 -2.88
CA TYR A 378 -22.17 -0.67 -2.11
C TYR A 378 -22.64 -0.89 -0.67
N GLY A 379 -22.44 0.08 0.20
CA GLY A 379 -22.92 -0.01 1.57
C GLY A 379 -21.95 0.62 2.57
N THR A 380 -22.36 0.66 3.83
CA THR A 380 -21.59 1.31 4.92
C THR A 380 -20.32 0.55 5.32
N MET A 381 -20.19 -0.72 4.88
CA MET A 381 -19.01 -1.54 5.14
C MET A 381 -17.93 -1.37 4.06
N ILE A 382 -18.15 -0.55 3.04
CA ILE A 382 -17.11 -0.20 2.07
C ILE A 382 -16.17 0.82 2.71
N ASP A 383 -14.85 0.57 2.63
CA ASP A 383 -13.83 1.46 3.17
C ASP A 383 -13.38 2.52 2.18
N VAL A 384 -12.99 2.10 0.98
CA VAL A 384 -12.54 2.97 -0.10
C VAL A 384 -12.96 2.40 -1.45
N ALA A 385 -12.81 3.19 -2.50
CA ALA A 385 -13.01 2.74 -3.87
C ALA A 385 -11.74 2.90 -4.71
N ALA A 386 -11.66 2.13 -5.80
CA ALA A 386 -10.57 2.23 -6.77
C ALA A 386 -11.08 1.93 -8.19
N PRO A 387 -10.31 2.25 -9.25
CA PRO A 387 -10.66 1.93 -10.62
C PRO A 387 -10.95 0.44 -10.81
N GLY A 388 -12.19 0.09 -11.09
CA GLY A 388 -12.62 -1.27 -11.45
C GLY A 388 -13.05 -1.38 -12.91
N GLY A 389 -13.18 -0.24 -13.57
CA GLY A 389 -13.66 -0.15 -14.95
C GLY A 389 -15.18 -0.31 -15.09
N ASP A 390 -15.70 0.19 -16.18
CA ASP A 390 -17.11 0.07 -16.62
C ASP A 390 -17.18 0.50 -18.10
N THR A 391 -18.37 0.68 -18.63
CA THR A 391 -18.58 1.24 -19.98
C THR A 391 -17.72 2.51 -20.17
N GLY A 392 -16.89 2.53 -21.20
CA GLY A 392 -16.01 3.65 -21.54
C GLY A 392 -14.58 3.58 -21.00
N GLY A 393 -14.23 2.57 -20.17
CA GLY A 393 -12.87 2.40 -19.68
C GLY A 393 -12.72 1.16 -18.80
N LEU A 394 -12.18 0.09 -19.39
CA LEU A 394 -11.88 -1.16 -18.68
C LEU A 394 -10.45 -1.13 -18.11
N ILE A 395 -10.10 -2.13 -17.31
CA ILE A 395 -8.79 -2.26 -16.65
C ILE A 395 -7.93 -3.25 -17.43
N LEU A 396 -6.89 -2.75 -18.07
CA LEU A 396 -5.94 -3.55 -18.84
C LEU A 396 -4.88 -4.16 -17.94
N SER A 397 -4.66 -5.47 -18.06
CA SER A 397 -3.60 -6.20 -17.36
C SER A 397 -3.15 -7.44 -18.14
N THR A 398 -2.18 -8.18 -17.59
CA THR A 398 -1.67 -9.45 -18.13
C THR A 398 -2.75 -10.53 -18.13
N LEU A 399 -2.72 -11.40 -19.14
CA LEU A 399 -3.65 -12.52 -19.28
C LEU A 399 -2.98 -13.71 -19.98
N ASN A 400 -3.71 -14.80 -20.17
CA ASN A 400 -3.36 -15.91 -21.03
C ASN A 400 -4.37 -16.04 -22.18
N ALA A 401 -3.93 -16.44 -23.38
CA ALA A 401 -4.77 -16.53 -24.57
C ALA A 401 -5.58 -17.83 -24.67
N GLY A 402 -5.34 -18.80 -23.79
CA GLY A 402 -6.00 -20.09 -23.84
C GLY A 402 -7.50 -20.00 -23.52
N ALA A 403 -8.33 -20.65 -24.33
CA ALA A 403 -9.77 -20.66 -24.07
C ALA A 403 -10.17 -21.65 -22.96
N GLY A 404 -9.46 -22.76 -22.83
CA GLY A 404 -9.70 -23.78 -21.80
C GLY A 404 -8.42 -24.13 -21.06
N ALA A 405 -7.43 -24.67 -21.80
CA ALA A 405 -6.09 -24.93 -21.30
C ALA A 405 -5.15 -23.74 -21.57
N PRO A 406 -3.98 -23.67 -20.89
CA PRO A 406 -3.00 -22.61 -21.08
C PRO A 406 -2.54 -22.43 -22.53
N GLY A 407 -2.50 -21.18 -22.99
CA GLY A 407 -2.02 -20.75 -24.30
C GLY A 407 -0.84 -19.77 -24.17
N ALA A 408 -0.65 -18.89 -25.15
CA ALA A 408 0.38 -17.88 -25.16
C ALA A 408 0.04 -16.73 -24.17
N ASP A 409 1.07 -15.94 -23.83
CA ASP A 409 0.91 -14.68 -23.09
C ASP A 409 -0.05 -13.75 -23.84
N ASN A 410 -0.87 -13.06 -23.09
CA ASN A 410 -1.84 -12.10 -23.62
C ASN A 410 -2.08 -10.95 -22.63
N TYR A 411 -2.82 -9.96 -23.06
CA TYR A 411 -3.30 -8.85 -22.26
C TYR A 411 -4.78 -8.65 -22.58
N ALA A 412 -5.59 -8.43 -21.55
CA ALA A 412 -7.00 -8.13 -21.74
C ALA A 412 -7.49 -7.06 -20.78
N SER A 413 -8.60 -6.46 -21.13
CA SER A 413 -9.27 -5.44 -20.35
C SER A 413 -10.50 -6.04 -19.69
N TYR A 414 -10.54 -6.03 -18.35
CA TYR A 414 -11.63 -6.54 -17.52
C TYR A 414 -12.34 -5.42 -16.76
N ALA A 415 -13.51 -5.71 -16.23
CA ALA A 415 -14.21 -4.85 -15.28
C ALA A 415 -14.69 -5.68 -14.08
N GLY A 416 -14.59 -5.11 -12.88
CA GLY A 416 -15.02 -5.76 -11.65
C GLY A 416 -14.42 -5.08 -10.42
N THR A 417 -15.05 -5.30 -9.27
CA THR A 417 -14.41 -5.00 -7.97
C THR A 417 -13.14 -5.82 -7.80
N SER A 418 -13.04 -6.96 -8.49
CA SER A 418 -11.82 -7.77 -8.64
C SER A 418 -10.66 -7.03 -9.26
N MET A 419 -10.90 -6.04 -10.13
CA MET A 419 -9.86 -5.19 -10.74
C MET A 419 -9.56 -3.97 -9.87
N ALA A 420 -10.53 -3.48 -9.10
CA ALA A 420 -10.33 -2.40 -8.14
C ALA A 420 -9.45 -2.81 -6.95
N THR A 421 -9.64 -4.00 -6.43
CA THR A 421 -8.95 -4.55 -5.26
C THR A 421 -7.42 -4.59 -5.40
N PRO A 422 -6.83 -5.12 -6.50
CA PRO A 422 -5.38 -5.15 -6.68
C PRO A 422 -4.75 -3.77 -6.82
N HIS A 423 -5.48 -2.75 -7.24
CA HIS A 423 -5.00 -1.37 -7.20
C HIS A 423 -4.70 -0.94 -5.76
N VAL A 424 -5.62 -1.21 -4.84
CA VAL A 424 -5.46 -0.87 -3.42
C VAL A 424 -4.39 -1.74 -2.76
N ALA A 425 -4.33 -3.03 -3.11
CA ALA A 425 -3.26 -3.92 -2.62
C ALA A 425 -1.87 -3.44 -3.07
N GLY A 426 -1.75 -2.98 -4.31
CA GLY A 426 -0.53 -2.36 -4.82
C GLY A 426 -0.17 -1.07 -4.07
N VAL A 427 -1.14 -0.18 -3.82
CA VAL A 427 -0.90 1.06 -3.05
C VAL A 427 -0.48 0.73 -1.60
N ALA A 428 -1.11 -0.25 -0.95
CA ALA A 428 -0.68 -0.72 0.36
C ALA A 428 0.77 -1.26 0.34
N ALA A 429 1.17 -1.95 -0.73
CA ALA A 429 2.55 -2.39 -0.91
C ALA A 429 3.52 -1.22 -1.12
N LEU A 430 3.12 -0.16 -1.85
CA LEU A 430 3.90 1.08 -1.95
C LEU A 430 4.11 1.72 -0.57
N MET A 431 3.05 1.84 0.24
CA MET A 431 3.13 2.38 1.61
C MET A 431 4.09 1.56 2.47
N LEU A 432 3.94 0.23 2.48
CA LEU A 432 4.79 -0.69 3.24
C LEU A 432 6.25 -0.67 2.81
N SER A 433 6.54 -0.45 1.52
CA SER A 433 7.92 -0.30 1.03
C SER A 433 8.61 0.96 1.55
N LYS A 434 7.84 1.97 1.99
CA LYS A 434 8.36 3.21 2.61
C LYS A 434 8.40 3.13 4.12
N ASN A 435 7.45 2.43 4.70
CA ASN A 435 7.39 2.21 6.14
C ASN A 435 6.89 0.79 6.42
N SER A 436 7.84 -0.14 6.59
CA SER A 436 7.56 -1.56 6.83
C SER A 436 6.94 -1.84 8.21
N ALA A 437 6.95 -0.87 9.12
CA ALA A 437 6.40 -1.00 10.46
C ALA A 437 4.88 -0.74 10.54
N LEU A 438 4.26 -0.25 9.45
CA LEU A 438 2.82 0.02 9.44
C LEU A 438 2.02 -1.23 9.82
N THR A 439 1.10 -1.05 10.74
CA THR A 439 0.10 -2.07 11.12
C THR A 439 -1.03 -2.12 10.08
N PRO A 440 -1.83 -3.20 10.04
CA PRO A 440 -3.03 -3.25 9.20
C PRO A 440 -4.00 -2.09 9.44
N ASP A 441 -4.20 -1.68 10.69
CA ASP A 441 -5.09 -0.57 11.06
C ASP A 441 -4.56 0.79 10.57
N GLU A 442 -3.25 1.01 10.65
CA GLU A 442 -2.63 2.22 10.13
C GLU A 442 -2.72 2.30 8.60
N ILE A 443 -2.54 1.17 7.89
CA ILE A 443 -2.71 1.12 6.43
C ILE A 443 -4.15 1.48 6.08
N GLU A 444 -5.14 0.85 6.71
CA GLU A 444 -6.56 1.12 6.51
C GLU A 444 -6.89 2.60 6.78
N SER A 445 -6.53 3.10 7.96
CA SER A 445 -6.77 4.50 8.38
C SER A 445 -6.15 5.49 7.38
N LYS A 446 -4.93 5.24 6.91
CA LYS A 446 -4.26 6.12 5.96
C LYS A 446 -4.87 6.05 4.57
N LEU A 447 -5.24 4.87 4.07
CA LEU A 447 -5.98 4.74 2.80
C LEU A 447 -7.29 5.51 2.84
N LYS A 448 -8.04 5.42 3.93
CA LYS A 448 -9.32 6.13 4.14
C LYS A 448 -9.13 7.64 4.25
N SER A 449 -8.17 8.09 5.04
CA SER A 449 -7.95 9.52 5.31
C SER A 449 -7.29 10.27 4.15
N THR A 450 -6.59 9.58 3.25
CA THR A 450 -5.94 10.17 2.07
C THR A 450 -6.72 9.95 0.78
N ALA A 451 -7.83 9.20 0.82
CA ALA A 451 -8.72 9.03 -0.32
C ALA A 451 -9.30 10.39 -0.75
N ARG A 452 -9.36 10.60 -2.06
CA ARG A 452 -9.92 11.83 -2.61
C ARG A 452 -11.41 11.70 -2.86
N ALA A 453 -12.13 12.81 -2.75
CA ALA A 453 -13.57 12.86 -3.02
C ALA A 453 -13.92 12.32 -4.41
N PHE A 454 -15.08 11.70 -4.51
CA PHE A 454 -15.61 11.20 -5.78
C PHE A 454 -15.96 12.35 -6.72
N PRO A 455 -15.39 12.40 -7.94
CA PRO A 455 -15.73 13.44 -8.91
C PRO A 455 -17.11 13.24 -9.58
N ALA A 456 -17.67 12.02 -9.48
CA ALA A 456 -19.02 11.69 -9.94
C ALA A 456 -19.76 10.89 -8.86
N THR A 457 -21.06 10.63 -9.03
CA THR A 457 -21.90 9.99 -8.02
C THR A 457 -21.37 8.61 -7.63
N CYS A 458 -21.05 8.44 -6.34
CA CYS A 458 -20.68 7.20 -5.72
C CYS A 458 -21.23 7.14 -4.30
N SER A 459 -22.53 6.88 -4.18
CA SER A 459 -23.18 6.79 -2.87
C SER A 459 -22.83 5.47 -2.20
N SER A 460 -22.42 5.54 -0.92
CA SER A 460 -22.04 4.38 -0.10
C SER A 460 -20.89 3.55 -0.70
N CYS A 461 -19.86 4.23 -1.23
CA CYS A 461 -18.66 3.62 -1.80
C CYS A 461 -17.41 3.81 -0.92
N GLY A 462 -17.58 4.02 0.38
CA GLY A 462 -16.48 4.33 1.30
C GLY A 462 -16.10 5.81 1.31
N THR A 463 -14.89 6.11 1.77
CA THR A 463 -14.44 7.49 2.02
C THR A 463 -14.00 8.25 0.77
N GLY A 464 -13.72 7.56 -0.34
CA GLY A 464 -13.27 8.16 -1.59
C GLY A 464 -12.51 7.21 -2.49
N ILE A 465 -11.98 7.73 -3.61
CA ILE A 465 -11.08 6.99 -4.49
C ILE A 465 -9.67 7.04 -3.90
N VAL A 466 -8.99 5.90 -3.80
CA VAL A 466 -7.60 5.83 -3.33
C VAL A 466 -6.72 6.75 -4.17
N ASP A 467 -5.93 7.59 -3.49
CA ASP A 467 -4.90 8.46 -4.07
C ASP A 467 -3.52 7.91 -3.69
N ALA A 468 -2.84 7.28 -4.64
CA ALA A 468 -1.57 6.61 -4.39
C ALA A 468 -0.49 7.59 -3.90
N LEU A 469 -0.44 8.80 -4.47
CA LEU A 469 0.54 9.81 -4.06
C LEU A 469 0.28 10.29 -2.63
N ALA A 470 -0.96 10.59 -2.29
CA ALA A 470 -1.31 11.06 -0.96
C ALA A 470 -1.08 9.95 0.10
N ALA A 471 -1.46 8.70 -0.22
CA ALA A 471 -1.24 7.55 0.65
C ALA A 471 0.27 7.31 0.92
N VAL A 472 1.12 7.31 -0.12
CA VAL A 472 2.57 7.15 0.04
C VAL A 472 3.17 8.34 0.80
N LYS A 473 2.78 9.57 0.51
CA LYS A 473 3.24 10.75 1.25
C LYS A 473 2.88 10.70 2.72
N SER A 474 1.71 10.16 3.07
CA SER A 474 1.27 10.04 4.47
C SER A 474 2.17 9.17 5.33
N VAL A 475 3.01 8.35 4.71
CA VAL A 475 3.96 7.44 5.38
C VAL A 475 5.43 7.81 5.16
N THR A 476 5.75 8.77 4.25
CA THR A 476 7.12 9.22 3.97
C THR A 476 7.59 10.35 4.89
N GLY A 477 6.68 11.03 5.58
CA GLY A 477 6.98 12.09 6.56
C GLY A 477 6.94 11.61 8.01
N GLY A 478 6.76 10.31 8.22
CA GLY A 478 6.86 9.69 9.53
C GLY A 478 8.31 9.66 9.99
N THR A 479 8.57 10.26 11.15
CA THR A 479 9.73 9.93 11.98
C THR A 479 10.16 8.48 11.76
N THR A 480 11.47 8.22 11.77
CA THR A 480 12.06 6.91 12.10
C THR A 480 11.06 6.13 12.95
N PRO A 481 10.72 4.85 12.59
CA PRO A 481 9.93 4.05 13.52
C PRO A 481 10.52 4.28 14.90
N PRO A 482 9.73 4.52 15.95
CA PRO A 482 10.29 4.48 17.29
C PRO A 482 11.08 3.16 17.33
N PRO A 483 12.31 3.15 17.82
CA PRO A 483 13.15 1.93 17.87
C PRO A 483 12.25 0.85 18.42
N ALA A 484 12.19 -0.31 17.75
CA ALA A 484 11.22 -1.40 17.94
C ALA A 484 10.86 -1.46 19.42
N GLY A 485 9.60 -1.20 19.76
CA GLY A 485 9.18 -0.69 21.05
C GLY A 485 9.94 -1.34 22.19
N THR A 486 10.58 -0.52 23.00
CA THR A 486 11.37 -1.00 24.12
C THR A 486 10.49 -1.94 24.93
N THR A 487 10.86 -3.20 25.06
CA THR A 487 10.17 -4.08 26.00
C THR A 487 10.70 -3.76 27.38
N ILE A 488 9.83 -3.39 28.28
CA ILE A 488 10.14 -3.16 29.70
C ILE A 488 9.31 -4.13 30.55
N ASN A 489 9.79 -4.45 31.72
CA ASN A 489 8.99 -5.13 32.72
C ASN A 489 8.39 -4.08 33.66
N GLU A 490 7.20 -4.34 34.16
CA GLU A 490 6.65 -3.54 35.24
C GLU A 490 7.54 -3.60 36.49
N ALA A 491 7.40 -2.59 37.33
CA ALA A 491 8.08 -2.52 38.62
C ALA A 491 7.04 -2.30 39.71
N GLU A 492 6.93 -3.26 40.62
CA GLU A 492 6.01 -3.21 41.76
C GLU A 492 6.57 -2.35 42.91
N SER A 493 5.71 -1.67 43.70
CA SER A 493 4.26 -1.63 43.58
C SER A 493 3.85 -0.42 42.74
N ASN A 494 3.05 -0.63 41.66
CA ASN A 494 2.54 0.39 40.76
C ASN A 494 1.03 0.54 40.84
N ASN A 495 0.43 0.22 41.99
CA ASN A 495 -1.00 0.06 42.24
C ASN A 495 -1.80 1.38 42.30
N THR A 496 -1.17 2.54 42.12
CA THR A 496 -1.82 3.86 42.16
C THR A 496 -1.26 4.79 41.06
N THR A 497 -1.99 5.87 40.75
CA THR A 497 -1.47 6.92 39.85
C THR A 497 -0.19 7.58 40.37
N ALA A 498 0.03 7.61 41.68
CA ALA A 498 1.23 8.19 42.31
C ALA A 498 2.46 7.27 42.17
N SER A 499 2.24 5.95 42.10
CA SER A 499 3.30 4.93 41.95
C SER A 499 3.36 4.38 40.53
N ALA A 500 2.63 4.94 39.56
CA ALA A 500 2.54 4.47 38.18
C ALA A 500 3.92 4.36 37.51
N ASN A 501 4.17 3.26 36.83
CA ASN A 501 5.39 3.09 36.04
C ASN A 501 5.40 4.07 34.84
N ALA A 502 6.45 4.86 34.70
CA ALA A 502 6.57 5.80 33.61
C ALA A 502 6.90 5.10 32.29
N VAL A 503 6.10 5.33 31.24
CA VAL A 503 6.36 4.87 29.89
C VAL A 503 6.68 6.10 29.04
N THR A 504 7.94 6.22 28.65
CA THR A 504 8.48 7.45 28.02
C THR A 504 8.65 7.35 26.51
N VAL A 505 8.53 6.14 25.94
CA VAL A 505 8.73 5.85 24.52
C VAL A 505 7.45 5.29 23.92
N SER A 506 6.94 5.91 22.86
CA SER A 506 5.78 5.39 22.11
C SER A 506 6.09 4.04 21.45
N GLY A 507 5.16 3.11 21.51
CA GLY A 507 5.32 1.76 21.00
C GLY A 507 5.92 0.78 22.02
N THR A 508 6.16 1.22 23.27
CA THR A 508 6.66 0.34 24.35
C THR A 508 5.66 -0.78 24.65
N VAL A 509 6.20 -1.99 24.79
CA VAL A 509 5.49 -3.15 25.35
C VAL A 509 5.92 -3.32 26.79
N VAL A 510 4.97 -3.28 27.70
CA VAL A 510 5.19 -3.58 29.12
C VAL A 510 4.78 -5.03 29.37
N ASN A 511 5.70 -5.86 29.82
CA ASN A 511 5.37 -7.17 30.37
C ASN A 511 4.98 -6.97 31.82
N GLY A 512 3.73 -7.27 32.15
CA GLY A 512 3.20 -7.15 33.49
C GLY A 512 2.65 -8.45 34.03
N ASN A 513 2.28 -8.43 35.29
CA ASN A 513 1.79 -9.59 36.00
C ASN A 513 0.80 -9.21 37.11
N MET A 514 -0.43 -9.65 37.03
CA MET A 514 -1.40 -9.57 38.12
C MET A 514 -0.95 -10.48 39.28
N GLY A 515 -0.22 -9.93 40.22
CA GLY A 515 0.33 -10.66 41.35
C GLY A 515 -0.72 -11.30 42.27
N THR A 516 -1.83 -10.61 42.49
CA THR A 516 -2.98 -11.00 43.33
C THR A 516 -4.31 -10.57 42.71
N THR A 517 -5.42 -11.06 43.25
CA THR A 517 -6.78 -10.65 42.82
C THR A 517 -7.14 -9.21 43.16
N THR A 518 -6.35 -8.51 43.96
CA THR A 518 -6.53 -7.08 44.33
C THR A 518 -5.53 -6.17 43.64
N ASP A 519 -4.69 -6.72 42.80
CA ASP A 519 -3.64 -6.03 42.06
C ASP A 519 -4.22 -5.07 41.00
N SER A 520 -3.48 -4.00 40.73
CA SER A 520 -3.88 -2.99 39.75
C SER A 520 -2.67 -2.21 39.27
N ASP A 521 -2.27 -2.45 38.03
CA ASP A 521 -1.04 -1.89 37.49
C ASP A 521 -1.29 -0.57 36.77
N TYR A 522 -0.66 0.49 37.22
CA TYR A 522 -0.76 1.81 36.60
C TYR A 522 0.50 2.16 35.83
N PHE A 523 0.28 2.69 34.63
CA PHE A 523 1.31 3.18 33.72
C PHE A 523 1.04 4.64 33.36
N ALA A 524 2.06 5.51 33.46
CA ALA A 524 1.95 6.93 33.18
C ALA A 524 2.60 7.28 31.84
N VAL A 525 1.87 7.95 30.97
CA VAL A 525 2.32 8.43 29.66
C VAL A 525 2.21 9.94 29.59
N GLN A 526 3.29 10.62 29.18
CA GLN A 526 3.24 12.05 28.83
C GLN A 526 2.74 12.19 27.39
N LEU A 527 1.43 12.41 27.21
CA LEU A 527 0.77 12.47 25.92
C LEU A 527 0.88 13.89 25.32
N PRO A 528 1.62 14.10 24.23
CA PRO A 528 1.76 15.41 23.62
C PRO A 528 0.42 15.99 23.12
N ALA A 529 0.37 17.31 22.93
CA ALA A 529 -0.77 18.00 22.35
C ALA A 529 -1.17 17.41 20.99
N GLY A 530 -2.46 17.21 20.78
CA GLY A 530 -3.03 16.67 19.54
C GLY A 530 -2.75 15.18 19.27
N LYS A 531 -2.10 14.46 20.20
CA LYS A 531 -1.84 13.01 20.05
C LYS A 531 -2.94 12.17 20.69
N THR A 532 -3.08 10.94 20.18
CA THR A 532 -3.98 9.92 20.73
C THR A 532 -3.13 8.78 21.28
N LEU A 533 -3.33 8.46 22.56
CA LEU A 533 -2.78 7.26 23.19
C LEU A 533 -3.66 6.07 22.82
N SER A 534 -3.05 5.02 22.29
CA SER A 534 -3.65 3.70 22.11
C SER A 534 -2.99 2.72 23.07
N ALA A 535 -3.80 1.96 23.80
CA ALA A 535 -3.38 0.89 24.69
C ALA A 535 -4.01 -0.42 24.22
N THR A 536 -3.20 -1.46 24.04
CA THR A 536 -3.66 -2.81 23.68
C THR A 536 -3.01 -3.81 24.61
N MET A 537 -3.83 -4.60 25.29
CA MET A 537 -3.38 -5.65 26.21
C MET A 537 -3.64 -7.02 25.60
N THR A 538 -2.64 -7.89 25.68
CA THR A 538 -2.78 -9.31 25.39
C THR A 538 -2.50 -10.12 26.66
N ILE A 539 -3.38 -11.08 26.96
CA ILE A 539 -3.31 -11.92 28.15
C ILE A 539 -2.72 -13.26 27.77
N GLY A 540 -1.77 -13.76 28.58
CA GLY A 540 -1.09 -15.03 28.32
C GLY A 540 -1.94 -16.27 28.58
N SER A 541 -3.09 -16.13 29.26
CA SER A 541 -3.99 -17.23 29.63
C SER A 541 -5.39 -17.03 29.03
N SER A 542 -5.94 -18.05 28.40
CA SER A 542 -7.31 -18.02 27.85
C SER A 542 -8.42 -18.01 28.91
N THR A 543 -8.08 -18.20 30.19
CA THR A 543 -9.02 -18.20 31.32
C THR A 543 -8.90 -16.97 32.20
N ALA A 544 -7.93 -16.10 31.94
CA ALA A 544 -7.75 -14.85 32.66
C ALA A 544 -8.55 -13.73 31.98
N ASP A 545 -9.01 -12.81 32.81
CA ASP A 545 -9.82 -11.66 32.43
C ASP A 545 -9.31 -10.43 33.19
N TYR A 546 -8.70 -9.50 32.45
CA TYR A 546 -8.14 -8.26 32.98
C TYR A 546 -8.64 -7.10 32.14
N ASP A 547 -9.18 -6.07 32.79
CA ASP A 547 -9.76 -4.92 32.16
C ASP A 547 -8.76 -3.79 31.96
N LEU A 548 -8.92 -2.99 30.91
CA LEU A 548 -8.18 -1.77 30.67
C LEU A 548 -9.00 -0.50 30.97
N TYR A 549 -8.38 0.43 31.69
CA TYR A 549 -8.95 1.76 31.93
C TYR A 549 -7.91 2.84 31.62
N ALA A 550 -8.36 3.98 31.10
CA ALA A 550 -7.52 5.17 30.95
C ALA A 550 -8.08 6.34 31.74
N TYR A 551 -7.19 7.10 32.38
CA TYR A 551 -7.53 8.27 33.19
C TYR A 551 -6.77 9.50 32.70
N ASN A 552 -7.35 10.69 32.87
CA ASN A 552 -6.67 11.96 32.68
C ASN A 552 -5.78 12.32 33.90
N ALA A 553 -5.03 13.43 33.80
CA ALA A 553 -4.14 13.90 34.86
C ALA A 553 -4.87 14.21 36.19
N ALA A 554 -6.18 14.50 36.15
CA ALA A 554 -7.01 14.76 37.32
C ALA A 554 -7.60 13.47 37.94
N GLY A 555 -7.27 12.27 37.38
CA GLY A 555 -7.78 11.00 37.83
C GLY A 555 -9.19 10.64 37.35
N SER A 556 -9.77 11.43 36.44
CA SER A 556 -11.08 11.09 35.84
C SER A 556 -10.87 10.06 34.71
N GLN A 557 -11.71 9.02 34.68
CA GLN A 557 -11.72 8.01 33.64
C GLN A 557 -12.11 8.63 32.28
N VAL A 558 -11.36 8.34 31.24
CA VAL A 558 -11.56 8.90 29.87
C VAL A 558 -11.75 7.81 28.80
N ALA A 559 -11.40 6.56 29.08
CA ALA A 559 -11.68 5.41 28.25
C ALA A 559 -11.63 4.12 29.06
N LEU A 560 -12.25 3.06 28.56
CA LEU A 560 -12.22 1.72 29.13
C LEU A 560 -12.38 0.64 28.04
N SER A 561 -11.95 -0.59 28.35
CA SER A 561 -12.23 -1.82 27.61
C SER A 561 -12.38 -2.94 28.63
N GLU A 562 -13.50 -3.68 28.57
CA GLU A 562 -13.89 -4.74 29.50
C GLU A 562 -14.38 -5.94 28.67
N ASN A 563 -13.45 -6.59 27.94
CA ASN A 563 -13.75 -7.79 27.18
C ASN A 563 -13.58 -9.02 28.09
N GLY A 564 -14.33 -10.10 27.79
CA GLY A 564 -14.30 -11.31 28.62
C GLY A 564 -13.01 -12.12 28.51
N ALA A 565 -12.89 -13.14 29.35
CA ALA A 565 -11.69 -13.97 29.53
C ALA A 565 -11.03 -14.43 28.21
N GLY A 566 -9.72 -14.25 28.12
CA GLY A 566 -8.89 -14.63 26.98
C GLY A 566 -9.03 -13.73 25.74
N VAL A 567 -9.83 -12.67 25.80
CA VAL A 567 -10.00 -11.68 24.73
C VAL A 567 -9.09 -10.48 25.01
N ALA A 568 -8.38 -10.01 23.99
CA ALA A 568 -7.52 -8.84 24.10
C ALA A 568 -8.35 -7.57 24.35
N ASP A 569 -7.92 -6.74 25.31
CA ASP A 569 -8.48 -5.43 25.55
C ASP A 569 -7.73 -4.33 24.81
N SER A 570 -8.48 -3.34 24.31
CA SER A 570 -7.89 -2.19 23.67
C SER A 570 -8.75 -0.93 23.87
N LEU A 571 -8.07 0.19 24.11
CA LEU A 571 -8.70 1.50 24.24
C LEU A 571 -7.87 2.59 23.59
N SER A 572 -8.49 3.74 23.35
CA SER A 572 -7.78 4.93 22.90
C SER A 572 -8.32 6.19 23.59
N THR A 573 -7.43 7.18 23.81
CA THR A 573 -7.79 8.47 24.39
C THR A 573 -6.95 9.58 23.78
N ALA A 574 -7.60 10.66 23.30
CA ALA A 574 -6.93 11.80 22.68
C ALA A 574 -6.55 12.86 23.72
N ASN A 575 -5.44 13.57 23.46
CA ASN A 575 -5.16 14.86 24.07
C ASN A 575 -5.59 15.96 23.09
N THR A 576 -6.77 16.51 23.28
CA THR A 576 -7.32 17.62 22.46
C THR A 576 -6.84 18.99 22.89
N GLY A 577 -6.04 19.07 23.96
CA GLY A 577 -5.45 20.31 24.48
C GLY A 577 -4.26 20.78 23.66
N SER A 578 -3.78 21.98 23.95
CA SER A 578 -2.62 22.63 23.30
C SER A 578 -1.28 22.31 23.97
N THR A 579 -1.27 21.58 25.09
CA THR A 579 -0.06 21.23 25.86
C THR A 579 -0.01 19.72 26.12
N THR A 580 1.19 19.22 26.40
CA THR A 580 1.37 17.83 26.87
C THR A 580 0.62 17.60 28.18
N THR A 581 -0.05 16.47 28.30
CA THR A 581 -0.79 16.08 29.51
C THR A 581 -0.49 14.63 29.88
N THR A 582 -0.60 14.32 31.18
CA THR A 582 -0.44 12.94 31.63
C THR A 582 -1.72 12.15 31.35
N ARG A 583 -1.54 10.92 30.83
CA ARG A 583 -2.56 9.88 30.80
C ARG A 583 -2.07 8.72 31.65
N TYR A 584 -2.94 8.16 32.47
CA TYR A 584 -2.67 6.92 33.18
C TYR A 584 -3.46 5.79 32.51
N VAL A 585 -2.81 4.66 32.28
CA VAL A 585 -3.45 3.41 31.84
C VAL A 585 -3.38 2.45 33.03
N ARG A 586 -4.50 1.82 33.35
CA ARG A 586 -4.62 0.84 34.42
C ARG A 586 -5.00 -0.50 33.84
N VAL A 587 -4.27 -1.55 34.22
CA VAL A 587 -4.69 -2.95 34.11
C VAL A 587 -5.30 -3.35 35.44
N LYS A 588 -6.48 -3.96 35.42
CA LYS A 588 -7.22 -4.35 36.61
C LYS A 588 -7.64 -5.82 36.51
N PHE A 589 -7.42 -6.57 37.57
CA PHE A 589 -7.92 -7.93 37.68
C PHE A 589 -9.45 -7.96 37.72
N TYR A 590 -10.07 -8.80 36.88
CA TYR A 590 -11.49 -9.14 36.95
C TYR A 590 -11.68 -10.60 37.37
N SER A 591 -11.08 -11.56 36.67
CA SER A 591 -11.15 -12.98 37.02
C SER A 591 -9.96 -13.80 36.49
N GLY A 592 -9.81 -15.04 36.93
CA GLY A 592 -8.85 -16.03 36.41
C GLY A 592 -7.53 -16.07 37.16
N GLY A 593 -6.42 -16.26 36.43
CA GLY A 593 -5.11 -16.51 37.00
C GLY A 593 -4.42 -15.28 37.59
N THR A 594 -3.61 -15.51 38.65
CA THR A 594 -2.70 -14.51 39.22
C THR A 594 -1.32 -15.14 39.45
N GLY A 595 -0.31 -14.31 39.77
CA GLY A 595 1.07 -14.74 40.01
C GLY A 595 1.89 -14.97 38.74
N ALA A 596 3.16 -15.21 38.90
CA ALA A 596 4.19 -15.13 37.85
C ALA A 596 3.94 -15.95 36.58
N THR A 597 3.11 -16.98 36.62
CA THR A 597 2.85 -17.87 35.49
C THR A 597 1.48 -17.65 34.88
N SER A 598 0.45 -17.41 35.70
CA SER A 598 -0.95 -17.32 35.27
C SER A 598 -1.47 -15.89 35.22
N GLY A 599 -0.76 -14.93 35.84
CA GLY A 599 -1.11 -13.51 35.89
C GLY A 599 -0.47 -12.67 34.80
N ALA A 600 0.35 -13.25 33.92
CA ALA A 600 1.15 -12.54 32.95
C ALA A 600 0.29 -11.90 31.84
N TYR A 601 0.61 -10.64 31.49
CA TYR A 601 0.05 -9.91 30.35
C TYR A 601 1.13 -9.12 29.62
N ALA A 602 0.84 -8.68 28.40
CA ALA A 602 1.65 -7.72 27.66
C ALA A 602 0.80 -6.51 27.26
N LEU A 603 1.17 -5.32 27.74
CA LEU A 603 0.49 -4.06 27.48
C LEU A 603 1.32 -3.22 26.50
N LYS A 604 0.83 -2.99 25.29
CA LYS A 604 1.43 -2.09 24.30
C LYS A 604 0.82 -0.70 24.44
N LEU A 605 1.67 0.31 24.60
CA LEU A 605 1.30 1.72 24.68
C LEU A 605 1.93 2.51 23.55
N SER A 606 1.10 3.20 22.72
CA SER A 606 1.58 3.98 21.57
C SER A 606 0.80 5.30 21.42
N TRP A 607 1.47 6.39 20.95
CA TRP A 607 0.85 7.72 20.77
C TRP A 607 1.51 8.58 19.69
#